data_a46e5d5d5215f51016a926992396c0e8
#
_entry.id   a46e5d5d5215f51016a926992396c0e8
#
_cell.length_a   1.000
_cell.length_b   1.000
_cell.length_c   1.000
_cell.angle_alpha   90.00
_cell.angle_beta   90.00
_cell.angle_gamma   90.00
#
_symmetry.space_group_name_H-M   'P 1'
#
loop_
_entity.id
_entity.type
_entity.pdbx_description
1 polymer ?
#
loop_
_entity_poly.entity_id
_entity_poly.type
_entity_poly.pdbx_seq_one_letter_code
_entity_poly.pdbx_strand_id
1 'polypeptide(L)'
;SDSLFGHRRNVPALLYGMLEVASLLALYWIPPGHPVLDTVALAAFGLGMGGLLVYLGGLMAVDLVSRRAAGAAMGFVGLFSYVLAAVQDKLSGYLLDASKMVANGTTTYSFRLVFAVWISALALSTLLAASLWIFGKQKTNS
;
A
#
# COMPACT_ATOMS: atom_id res chain seq x y z
N SER A 1 -9.96 17.53 5.56
CA SER A 1 -8.48 17.43 5.41
C SER A 1 -7.85 18.79 5.12
N ASP A 2 -8.50 19.66 4.35
CA ASP A 2 -7.97 20.98 3.98
C ASP A 2 -7.82 21.92 5.19
N SER A 3 -8.68 21.79 6.20
CA SER A 3 -8.63 22.59 7.43
C SER A 3 -7.50 22.18 8.38
N LEU A 4 -7.06 20.91 8.35
CA LEU A 4 -6.05 20.39 9.26
C LEU A 4 -4.63 20.44 8.68
N PHE A 5 -4.46 20.35 7.36
CA PHE A 5 -3.14 20.19 6.72
C PHE A 5 -2.79 21.30 5.69
N GLY A 6 -3.58 22.37 5.59
CA GLY A 6 -3.25 23.56 4.81
C GLY A 6 -2.82 23.27 3.37
N HIS A 7 -3.63 22.53 2.60
CA HIS A 7 -3.33 22.13 1.20
C HIS A 7 -2.13 21.18 1.00
N ARG A 8 -1.45 20.73 2.06
CA ARG A 8 -0.32 19.78 1.96
C ARG A 8 -0.85 18.35 1.91
N ARG A 9 -1.22 17.86 0.73
CA ARG A 9 -1.78 16.51 0.52
C ARG A 9 -0.77 15.38 0.77
N ASN A 10 0.51 15.68 0.78
CA ASN A 10 1.57 14.69 1.03
C ASN A 10 1.59 14.17 2.47
N VAL A 11 1.16 14.98 3.45
CA VAL A 11 1.17 14.58 4.87
C VAL A 11 0.16 13.47 5.16
N PRO A 12 -1.14 13.58 4.74
CA PRO A 12 -2.07 12.47 4.90
C PRO A 12 -1.64 11.19 4.16
N ALA A 13 -1.10 11.30 2.95
CA ALA A 13 -0.61 10.15 2.19
C ALA A 13 0.53 9.42 2.93
N LEU A 14 1.48 10.16 3.53
CA LEU A 14 2.53 9.58 4.35
C LEU A 14 1.98 8.90 5.61
N LEU A 15 1.00 9.51 6.29
CA LEU A 15 0.38 8.92 7.48
C LEU A 15 -0.32 7.60 7.16
N TYR A 16 -1.09 7.54 6.07
CA TYR A 16 -1.73 6.32 5.62
C TYR A 16 -0.71 5.25 5.19
N GLY A 17 0.36 5.65 4.50
CA GLY A 17 1.46 4.75 4.14
C GLY A 17 2.17 4.18 5.36
N MET A 18 2.44 5.00 6.38
CA MET A 18 3.03 4.53 7.64
C MET A 18 2.09 3.58 8.40
N LEU A 19 0.79 3.87 8.41
CA LEU A 19 -0.22 2.98 9.01
C LEU A 19 -0.22 1.62 8.31
N GLU A 20 -0.14 1.60 6.99
CA GLU A 20 -0.11 0.38 6.18
C GLU A 20 1.15 -0.45 6.47
N VAL A 21 2.34 0.19 6.48
CA VAL A 21 3.60 -0.47 6.85
C VAL A 21 3.53 -1.05 8.26
N ALA A 22 3.08 -0.26 9.25
CA ALA A 22 2.97 -0.72 10.63
C ALA A 22 2.01 -1.90 10.78
N SER A 23 0.89 -1.88 10.05
CA SER A 23 -0.10 -2.96 10.07
C SER A 23 0.45 -4.26 9.47
N LEU A 24 1.19 -4.19 8.36
CA LEU A 24 1.84 -5.37 7.77
C LEU A 24 2.95 -5.92 8.67
N LEU A 25 3.74 -5.07 9.30
CA LEU A 25 4.75 -5.49 10.28
C LEU A 25 4.09 -6.17 11.49
N ALA A 26 2.98 -5.63 11.98
CA ALA A 26 2.21 -6.25 13.05
C ALA A 26 1.73 -7.65 12.65
N LEU A 27 1.12 -7.80 11.46
CA LEU A 27 0.69 -9.11 10.94
C LEU A 27 1.84 -10.10 10.78
N TYR A 28 3.04 -9.62 10.42
CA TYR A 28 4.22 -10.47 10.30
C TYR A 28 4.70 -11.01 11.65
N TRP A 29 4.54 -10.23 12.73
CA TRP A 29 5.05 -10.57 14.06
C TRP A 29 4.00 -11.17 14.99
N ILE A 30 2.70 -11.04 14.69
CA ILE A 30 1.64 -11.67 15.49
C ILE A 30 1.79 -13.19 15.39
N PRO A 31 1.95 -13.91 16.53
CA PRO A 31 1.99 -15.37 16.51
C PRO A 31 0.61 -15.94 16.14
N PRO A 32 0.57 -17.09 15.48
CA PRO A 32 -0.69 -17.74 15.13
C PRO A 32 -1.54 -18.04 16.36
N GLY A 33 -2.86 -17.84 16.25
CA GLY A 33 -3.81 -18.10 17.33
C GLY A 33 -4.38 -16.86 18.02
N HIS A 34 -4.09 -15.65 17.50
CA HIS A 34 -4.63 -14.39 18.02
C HIS A 34 -5.60 -13.69 17.03
N PRO A 35 -6.79 -14.24 16.76
CA PRO A 35 -7.69 -13.75 15.70
C PRO A 35 -8.14 -12.29 15.89
N VAL A 36 -8.22 -11.82 17.12
CA VAL A 36 -8.58 -10.42 17.42
C VAL A 36 -7.48 -9.46 16.98
N LEU A 37 -6.22 -9.78 17.27
CA LEU A 37 -5.08 -8.97 16.85
C LEU A 37 -4.93 -8.96 15.32
N ASP A 38 -5.11 -10.12 14.68
CA ASP A 38 -5.09 -10.24 13.22
C ASP A 38 -6.19 -9.38 12.59
N THR A 39 -7.42 -9.43 13.15
CA THR A 39 -8.54 -8.62 12.66
C THR A 39 -8.27 -7.13 12.79
N VAL A 40 -7.74 -6.68 13.92
CA VAL A 40 -7.40 -5.27 14.15
C VAL A 40 -6.29 -4.81 13.18
N ALA A 41 -5.26 -5.62 13.01
CA ALA A 41 -4.16 -5.30 12.08
C ALA A 41 -4.64 -5.26 10.62
N LEU A 42 -5.50 -6.20 10.20
CA LEU A 42 -6.12 -6.19 8.87
C LEU A 42 -7.04 -4.98 8.66
N ALA A 43 -7.82 -4.60 9.67
CA ALA A 43 -8.66 -3.40 9.59
C ALA A 43 -7.82 -2.13 9.46
N ALA A 44 -6.73 -2.01 10.22
CA ALA A 44 -5.80 -0.88 10.12
C ALA A 44 -5.10 -0.85 8.76
N PHE A 45 -4.71 -2.00 8.21
CA PHE A 45 -4.16 -2.13 6.86
C PHE A 45 -5.16 -1.67 5.80
N GLY A 46 -6.42 -2.12 5.88
CA GLY A 46 -7.48 -1.69 4.96
C GLY A 46 -7.76 -0.19 5.00
N LEU A 47 -7.72 0.43 6.20
CA LEU A 47 -7.83 1.89 6.36
C LEU A 47 -6.64 2.61 5.70
N GLY A 48 -5.42 2.12 5.87
CA GLY A 48 -4.22 2.66 5.24
C GLY A 48 -4.32 2.63 3.73
N MET A 49 -4.64 1.46 3.17
CA MET A 49 -4.82 1.25 1.73
C MET A 49 -5.94 2.13 1.15
N GLY A 50 -7.12 2.16 1.80
CA GLY A 50 -8.25 2.99 1.36
C GLY A 50 -7.91 4.48 1.35
N GLY A 51 -7.21 4.97 2.38
CA GLY A 51 -6.70 6.34 2.44
C GLY A 51 -5.72 6.64 1.30
N LEU A 52 -4.74 5.79 1.05
CA LEU A 52 -3.77 5.95 -0.04
C LEU A 52 -4.45 5.96 -1.41
N LEU A 53 -5.41 5.07 -1.67
CA LEU A 53 -6.17 5.05 -2.93
C LEU A 53 -6.86 6.39 -3.20
N VAL A 54 -7.49 6.97 -2.20
CA VAL A 54 -8.17 8.28 -2.33
C VAL A 54 -7.15 9.39 -2.61
N TYR A 55 -6.03 9.42 -1.89
CA TYR A 55 -5.05 10.50 -2.03
C TYR A 55 -4.20 10.35 -3.28
N LEU A 56 -3.65 9.19 -3.57
CA LEU A 56 -2.75 8.96 -4.71
C LEU A 56 -3.53 8.76 -6.01
N GLY A 57 -4.53 7.88 -6.01
CA GLY A 57 -5.29 7.53 -7.19
C GLY A 57 -6.32 8.58 -7.60
N GLY A 58 -6.88 9.30 -6.61
CA GLY A 58 -7.89 10.32 -6.83
C GLY A 58 -7.32 11.74 -6.85
N LEU A 59 -7.01 12.26 -5.67
CA LEU A 59 -6.70 13.69 -5.50
C LEU A 59 -5.40 14.12 -6.17
N MET A 60 -4.32 13.35 -6.03
CA MET A 60 -3.04 13.73 -6.65
C MET A 60 -3.09 13.61 -8.18
N ALA A 61 -3.75 12.59 -8.71
CA ALA A 61 -3.90 12.45 -10.16
C ALA A 61 -4.65 13.63 -10.77
N VAL A 62 -5.69 14.13 -10.11
CA VAL A 62 -6.48 15.30 -10.56
C VAL A 62 -5.70 16.60 -10.46
N ASP A 63 -4.84 16.76 -9.44
CA ASP A 63 -4.05 17.98 -9.26
C ASP A 63 -2.92 18.16 -10.29
N LEU A 64 -2.44 17.05 -10.85
CA LEU A 64 -1.32 17.07 -11.81
C LEU A 64 -1.76 17.43 -13.23
N VAL A 65 -3.06 17.44 -13.50
CA VAL A 65 -3.60 17.67 -14.85
C VAL A 65 -4.70 18.73 -14.86
N SER A 66 -5.01 19.25 -16.05
CA SER A 66 -6.15 20.16 -16.21
C SER A 66 -7.47 19.44 -15.90
N ARG A 67 -8.48 20.19 -15.45
CA ARG A 67 -9.81 19.64 -15.14
C ARG A 67 -10.42 18.79 -16.26
N ARG A 68 -10.11 19.14 -17.53
CA ARG A 68 -10.60 18.40 -18.71
C ARG A 68 -9.94 17.04 -18.87
N ALA A 69 -8.71 16.88 -18.38
CA ALA A 69 -7.95 15.63 -18.46
C ALA A 69 -8.02 14.78 -17.19
N ALA A 70 -8.70 15.26 -16.13
CA ALA A 70 -8.74 14.60 -14.83
C ALA A 70 -9.29 13.17 -14.91
N GLY A 71 -10.36 12.95 -15.66
CA GLY A 71 -10.93 11.61 -15.85
C GLY A 71 -9.98 10.64 -16.56
N ALA A 72 -9.27 11.13 -17.59
CA ALA A 72 -8.27 10.33 -18.30
C ALA A 72 -7.08 9.97 -17.38
N ALA A 73 -6.60 10.92 -16.58
CA ALA A 73 -5.52 10.69 -15.62
C ALA A 73 -5.91 9.64 -14.57
N MET A 74 -7.11 9.75 -13.99
CA MET A 74 -7.62 8.77 -13.03
C MET A 74 -7.78 7.38 -13.66
N GLY A 75 -8.30 7.31 -14.89
CA GLY A 75 -8.43 6.06 -15.64
C GLY A 75 -7.08 5.42 -15.93
N PHE A 76 -6.07 6.21 -16.29
CA PHE A 76 -4.71 5.75 -16.54
C PHE A 76 -4.07 5.19 -15.26
N VAL A 77 -4.13 5.92 -14.15
CA VAL A 77 -3.63 5.46 -12.83
C VAL A 77 -4.36 4.19 -12.41
N GLY A 78 -5.69 4.14 -12.57
CA GLY A 78 -6.49 2.97 -12.26
C GLY A 78 -6.09 1.76 -13.08
N LEU A 79 -5.91 1.90 -14.40
CA LEU A 79 -5.48 0.81 -15.28
C LEU A 79 -4.17 0.17 -14.81
N PHE A 80 -3.14 0.99 -14.58
CA PHE A 80 -1.85 0.49 -14.10
C PHE A 80 -1.93 -0.13 -12.71
N SER A 81 -2.73 0.45 -11.81
CA SER A 81 -2.95 -0.09 -10.47
C SER A 81 -3.57 -1.48 -10.52
N TYR A 82 -4.59 -1.69 -11.36
CA TYR A 82 -5.24 -3.00 -11.50
C TYR A 82 -4.34 -4.04 -12.16
N VAL A 83 -3.54 -3.66 -13.16
CA VAL A 83 -2.57 -4.57 -13.79
C VAL A 83 -1.53 -5.01 -12.76
N LEU A 84 -0.98 -4.09 -11.98
CA LEU A 84 0.00 -4.40 -10.93
C LEU A 84 -0.62 -5.23 -9.79
N ALA A 85 -1.86 -4.94 -9.41
CA ALA A 85 -2.59 -5.75 -8.42
C ALA A 85 -2.76 -7.20 -8.91
N ALA A 86 -3.16 -7.40 -10.16
CA ALA A 86 -3.29 -8.74 -10.74
C ALA A 86 -1.95 -9.51 -10.77
N VAL A 87 -0.85 -8.83 -11.08
CA VAL A 87 0.51 -9.41 -11.02
C VAL A 87 0.87 -9.79 -9.58
N GLN A 88 0.60 -8.91 -8.62
CA GLN A 88 0.85 -9.15 -7.20
C GLN A 88 0.05 -10.34 -6.66
N ASP A 89 -1.25 -10.43 -7.01
CA ASP A 89 -2.10 -11.53 -6.59
C ASP A 89 -1.60 -12.87 -7.13
N LYS A 90 -1.21 -12.90 -8.41
CA LYS A 90 -0.66 -14.10 -9.04
C LYS A 90 0.67 -14.53 -8.41
N LEU A 91 1.55 -13.56 -8.14
CA LEU A 91 2.82 -13.81 -7.46
C LEU A 91 2.58 -14.35 -6.04
N SER A 92 1.65 -13.74 -5.29
CA SER A 92 1.29 -14.18 -3.94
C SER A 92 0.73 -15.57 -3.93
N GLY A 93 -0.16 -15.92 -4.86
CA GLY A 93 -0.67 -17.27 -5.03
C GLY A 93 0.43 -18.28 -5.32
N TYR A 94 1.34 -17.97 -6.23
CA TYR A 94 2.50 -18.82 -6.54
C TYR A 94 3.41 -19.05 -5.32
N LEU A 95 3.70 -18.01 -4.55
CA LEU A 95 4.52 -18.11 -3.33
C LEU A 95 3.83 -18.96 -2.25
N LEU A 96 2.51 -18.84 -2.12
CA LEU A 96 1.73 -19.68 -1.19
C LEU A 96 1.74 -21.15 -1.61
N ASP A 97 1.51 -21.43 -2.88
CA ASP A 97 1.55 -22.80 -3.40
C ASP A 97 2.93 -23.43 -3.24
N ALA A 98 3.99 -22.66 -3.47
CA ALA A 98 5.39 -23.11 -3.27
C ALA A 98 5.69 -23.38 -1.78
N SER A 99 4.98 -22.73 -0.86
CA SER A 99 5.14 -22.94 0.60
C SER A 99 4.25 -24.04 1.19
N LYS A 100 3.45 -24.68 0.36
CA LYS A 100 2.50 -25.70 0.77
C LYS A 100 3.20 -26.90 1.38
N MET A 101 2.86 -27.23 2.62
CA MET A 101 3.27 -28.45 3.32
C MET A 101 2.06 -29.34 3.61
N VAL A 102 2.17 -30.62 3.26
CA VAL A 102 1.15 -31.62 3.57
C VAL A 102 1.73 -32.59 4.60
N ALA A 103 1.20 -32.55 5.81
CA ALA A 103 1.57 -33.47 6.89
C ALA A 103 0.33 -34.07 7.52
N ASN A 104 0.28 -35.38 7.66
CA ASN A 104 -0.84 -36.12 8.29
C ASN A 104 -2.22 -35.78 7.71
N GLY A 105 -2.33 -35.56 6.40
CA GLY A 105 -3.59 -35.20 5.75
C GLY A 105 -4.03 -33.74 5.94
N THR A 106 -3.26 -32.94 6.67
CA THR A 106 -3.53 -31.50 6.86
C THR A 106 -2.60 -30.68 5.98
N THR A 107 -3.17 -29.74 5.21
CA THR A 107 -2.41 -28.82 4.37
C THR A 107 -2.18 -27.52 5.13
N THR A 108 -0.92 -27.12 5.29
CA THR A 108 -0.51 -25.85 5.89
C THR A 108 0.20 -24.99 4.86
N TYR A 109 -0.02 -23.66 4.94
CA TYR A 109 0.62 -22.66 4.08
C TYR A 109 1.44 -21.70 4.94
N SER A 110 2.62 -21.32 4.46
CA SER A 110 3.44 -20.31 5.12
C SER A 110 3.27 -18.96 4.43
N PHE A 111 2.68 -18.01 5.13
CA PHE A 111 2.50 -16.63 4.64
C PHE A 111 3.75 -15.75 4.78
N ARG A 112 4.80 -16.23 5.45
CA ARG A 112 6.00 -15.42 5.76
C ARG A 112 6.67 -14.83 4.52
N LEU A 113 6.79 -15.60 3.44
CA LEU A 113 7.38 -15.13 2.18
C LEU A 113 6.50 -14.07 1.51
N VAL A 114 5.20 -14.28 1.51
CA VAL A 114 4.24 -13.32 0.94
C VAL A 114 4.30 -11.99 1.68
N PHE A 115 4.25 -12.02 3.02
CA PHE A 115 4.40 -10.80 3.82
C PHE A 115 5.76 -10.11 3.63
N ALA A 116 6.85 -10.86 3.52
CA ALA A 116 8.16 -10.27 3.26
C ALA A 116 8.20 -9.54 1.91
N VAL A 117 7.60 -10.10 0.86
CA VAL A 117 7.49 -9.46 -0.46
C VAL A 117 6.62 -8.21 -0.38
N TRP A 118 5.48 -8.26 0.28
CA TRP A 118 4.58 -7.12 0.42
C TRP A 118 5.22 -5.99 1.23
N ILE A 119 5.87 -6.30 2.36
CA ILE A 119 6.58 -5.32 3.19
C ILE A 119 7.71 -4.66 2.39
N SER A 120 8.49 -5.43 1.63
CA SER A 120 9.58 -4.87 0.82
C SER A 120 9.07 -3.98 -0.32
N ALA A 121 8.00 -4.37 -1.00
CA ALA A 121 7.35 -3.55 -2.03
C ALA A 121 6.79 -2.24 -1.45
N LEU A 122 6.14 -2.31 -0.30
CA LEU A 122 5.59 -1.14 0.39
C LEU A 122 6.69 -0.21 0.91
N ALA A 123 7.77 -0.77 1.48
CA ALA A 123 8.93 0.00 1.91
C ALA A 123 9.59 0.73 0.73
N LEU A 124 9.76 0.04 -0.41
CA LEU A 124 10.29 0.65 -1.63
C LEU A 124 9.39 1.78 -2.13
N SER A 125 8.08 1.58 -2.18
CA SER A 125 7.10 2.59 -2.56
C SER A 125 7.17 3.82 -1.65
N THR A 126 7.25 3.61 -0.34
CA THR A 126 7.35 4.69 0.65
C THR A 126 8.66 5.47 0.50
N LEU A 127 9.78 4.80 0.25
CA LEU A 127 11.08 5.43 0.00
C LEU A 127 11.05 6.27 -1.29
N LEU A 128 10.45 5.75 -2.37
CA LEU A 128 10.27 6.50 -3.61
C LEU A 128 9.41 7.75 -3.40
N ALA A 129 8.30 7.64 -2.68
CA ALA A 129 7.45 8.77 -2.36
C ALA A 129 8.18 9.82 -1.49
N ALA A 130 8.96 9.39 -0.51
CA ALA A 130 9.77 10.26 0.33
C ALA A 130 10.88 10.97 -0.48
N SER A 131 11.53 10.27 -1.41
CA SER A 131 12.56 10.85 -2.28
C SER A 131 12.00 11.98 -3.15
N LEU A 132 10.84 11.76 -3.77
CA LEU A 132 10.16 12.78 -4.57
C LEU A 132 9.80 14.02 -3.75
N TRP A 133 9.43 13.84 -2.48
CA TRP A 133 9.14 14.95 -1.58
C TRP A 133 10.40 15.79 -1.25
N ILE A 134 11.55 15.14 -1.04
CA ILE A 134 12.82 15.79 -0.75
C ILE A 134 13.30 16.60 -1.98
N PHE A 135 13.29 15.99 -3.16
CA PHE A 135 13.72 16.65 -4.41
C PHE A 135 12.76 17.77 -4.86
N GLY A 136 11.45 17.59 -4.65
CA GLY A 136 10.44 18.62 -4.94
C GLY A 136 10.63 19.90 -4.10
N LYS A 137 11.11 19.77 -2.87
CA LYS A 137 11.35 20.90 -1.96
C LYS A 137 12.57 21.75 -2.36
N GLN A 138 13.57 21.16 -3.01
CA GLN A 138 14.75 21.87 -3.47
C GLN A 138 14.45 22.81 -4.65
N LYS A 139 13.48 22.45 -5.50
CA LYS A 139 13.13 23.24 -6.70
C LYS A 139 12.28 24.47 -6.40
N THR A 140 11.66 24.56 -5.22
CA THR A 140 10.88 25.74 -4.79
C THR A 140 11.71 26.78 -4.02
N ASN A 141 12.95 26.45 -3.66
CA ASN A 141 13.87 27.35 -2.91
C ASN A 141 15.02 27.91 -3.78
N SER A 142 15.01 27.59 -5.06
CA SER A 142 15.91 28.19 -6.08
C SER A 142 15.14 29.11 -7.01
#